data_3318a2265ed2a0276aa0208823a4f005
#
_entry.id   3318a2265ed2a0276aa0208823a4f005
#
_cell.length_a   1.000
_cell.length_b   1.000
_cell.length_c   1.000
_cell.angle_alpha   90.00
_cell.angle_beta   90.00
_cell.angle_gamma   90.00
#
_symmetry.space_group_name_H-M   'P 1'
#
loop_
_entity.id
_entity.type
_entity.pdbx_description
1 polymer ?
#
loop_
_entity_poly.entity_id
_entity_poly.type
_entity_poly.pdbx_seq_one_letter_code
_entity_poly.pdbx_strand_id
1 'polypeptide(L)'
;MRIPTKAAAILALAVLAPAVWSAPALAADNDGRVTWSVVPADAAEPDGRRVVDLELAPGERATEHVAVTNHSADEVTFALSANDGYLTERGSFDMRPSAVEPVDGGAWISVTDEVVVGPGETEVVPVEVAAPEDALPGDHPAGVAASVRSGGEMQVESRVGVRMNLRVPGEVVAALDAELLGVSFTQGPSLFEPGSLVVRYAVVNGGTVALDTTARIGAHSGFGGPDAFAPQGEALEVLPGGRREVSVEVPGVWPLGPFGVEAVVSGVVVDGAGRLAGGAGGAGGAGGAGGAGGAGGPGEAGRAGDVPAPADVTLTDTAWAVPLLHVLVLLALVLAGWAVRRALRVRRARLDRLVERARAEGRAEVLAGRG
;
A
#
# COMPACT_ATOMS: atom_id res chain seq x y z
N MET A 1 -46.95 58.70 43.89
CA MET A 1 -48.06 58.14 44.70
C MET A 1 -48.25 56.69 44.29
N ARG A 2 -48.03 55.79 45.24
CA ARG A 2 -48.39 54.38 45.30
C ARG A 2 -47.62 53.37 44.36
N ILE A 3 -46.67 52.75 44.99
CA ILE A 3 -46.18 51.37 44.71
C ILE A 3 -47.31 50.37 45.03
N PRO A 4 -47.47 49.26 44.32
CA PRO A 4 -47.23 48.04 45.07
C PRO A 4 -46.52 46.90 44.26
N THR A 5 -45.68 46.30 44.99
CA THR A 5 -45.57 44.88 45.45
C THR A 5 -45.13 43.85 44.47
N LYS A 6 -43.95 43.38 44.80
CA LYS A 6 -43.22 42.24 44.34
C LYS A 6 -43.96 40.91 44.54
N ALA A 7 -44.00 40.06 43.55
CA ALA A 7 -44.24 38.62 43.72
C ALA A 7 -42.97 37.87 43.35
N ALA A 8 -42.33 37.28 44.34
CA ALA A 8 -41.18 36.43 44.23
C ALA A 8 -41.67 35.03 43.85
N ALA A 9 -41.28 34.56 42.62
CA ALA A 9 -41.47 33.19 42.25
C ALA A 9 -40.18 32.42 42.59
N ILE A 10 -40.28 31.50 43.53
CA ILE A 10 -39.24 30.57 43.91
C ILE A 10 -39.22 29.46 42.85
N LEU A 11 -38.15 29.43 42.05
CA LEU A 11 -37.92 28.36 41.08
C LEU A 11 -37.21 27.21 41.81
N ALA A 12 -37.93 26.15 42.13
CA ALA A 12 -37.38 24.92 42.67
C ALA A 12 -36.63 24.17 41.52
N LEU A 13 -35.31 24.18 41.58
CA LEU A 13 -34.45 23.44 40.68
C LEU A 13 -34.41 21.97 41.10
N ALA A 14 -35.22 21.13 40.47
CA ALA A 14 -35.16 19.69 40.64
C ALA A 14 -33.90 19.15 39.91
N VAL A 15 -32.89 18.75 40.68
CA VAL A 15 -31.72 18.04 40.21
C VAL A 15 -32.13 16.62 39.82
N LEU A 16 -32.39 16.38 38.56
CA LEU A 16 -32.47 15.01 38.00
C LEU A 16 -31.05 14.46 37.88
N ALA A 17 -30.65 13.60 38.80
CA ALA A 17 -29.46 12.77 38.65
C ALA A 17 -29.75 11.73 37.54
N PRO A 18 -28.91 11.60 36.49
CA PRO A 18 -29.04 10.52 35.56
C PRO A 18 -28.66 9.23 36.28
N ALA A 19 -29.63 8.35 36.50
CA ALA A 19 -29.34 6.95 36.84
C ALA A 19 -28.61 6.31 35.65
N VAL A 20 -27.30 6.16 35.79
CA VAL A 20 -26.49 5.38 34.88
C VAL A 20 -26.92 3.93 35.06
N TRP A 21 -27.83 3.48 34.21
CA TRP A 21 -28.08 2.07 34.05
C TRP A 21 -26.83 1.48 33.38
N SER A 22 -25.98 0.85 34.21
CA SER A 22 -24.97 -0.07 33.70
C SER A 22 -25.72 -1.22 33.02
N ALA A 23 -25.89 -1.12 31.71
CA ALA A 23 -26.28 -2.28 30.93
C ALA A 23 -25.20 -3.36 31.13
N PRO A 24 -25.56 -4.60 31.50
CA PRO A 24 -24.59 -5.68 31.48
C PRO A 24 -24.01 -5.70 30.05
N ALA A 25 -22.70 -5.61 29.92
CA ALA A 25 -22.04 -5.93 28.69
C ALA A 25 -22.48 -7.36 28.37
N LEU A 26 -23.35 -7.52 27.37
CA LEU A 26 -23.59 -8.82 26.76
C LEU A 26 -22.20 -9.24 26.27
N ALA A 27 -21.58 -10.19 26.98
CA ALA A 27 -20.48 -10.95 26.44
C ALA A 27 -20.96 -11.41 25.06
N ALA A 28 -20.29 -10.95 24.01
CA ALA A 28 -20.58 -11.44 22.66
C ALA A 28 -20.45 -12.95 22.77
N ASP A 29 -21.56 -13.65 22.54
CA ASP A 29 -21.54 -15.10 22.34
C ASP A 29 -20.50 -15.33 21.26
N ASN A 30 -19.44 -16.01 21.65
CA ASN A 30 -18.38 -16.42 20.75
C ASN A 30 -18.96 -17.62 19.98
N ASP A 31 -19.67 -17.30 18.90
CA ASP A 31 -20.50 -18.19 18.10
C ASP A 31 -19.64 -19.27 17.43
N GLY A 32 -19.01 -20.15 18.22
CA GLY A 32 -18.19 -21.27 17.76
C GLY A 32 -17.00 -20.88 16.87
N ARG A 33 -16.60 -19.58 16.86
CA ARG A 33 -15.45 -19.10 16.08
C ARG A 33 -14.15 -19.41 16.81
N VAL A 34 -13.33 -20.21 16.19
CA VAL A 34 -11.96 -20.46 16.67
C VAL A 34 -11.11 -19.21 16.39
N THR A 35 -10.46 -18.71 17.45
CA THR A 35 -9.52 -17.58 17.36
C THR A 35 -8.22 -17.98 18.04
N TRP A 36 -7.09 -17.69 17.38
CA TRP A 36 -5.78 -18.06 17.88
C TRP A 36 -4.70 -17.11 17.38
N SER A 37 -3.53 -17.20 17.96
CA SER A 37 -2.32 -16.51 17.50
C SER A 37 -1.14 -17.46 17.46
N VAL A 38 -0.18 -17.18 16.58
CA VAL A 38 1.10 -17.87 16.48
C VAL A 38 2.19 -16.82 16.48
N VAL A 39 3.15 -16.95 17.37
CA VAL A 39 4.27 -16.00 17.51
C VAL A 39 5.57 -16.77 17.75
N PRO A 40 6.74 -16.18 17.44
CA PRO A 40 8.02 -16.75 17.85
C PRO A 40 8.10 -16.90 19.37
N ALA A 41 8.83 -17.91 19.80
CA ALA A 41 9.02 -18.23 21.22
C ALA A 41 10.46 -18.70 21.48
N ASP A 42 10.84 -18.67 22.74
CA ASP A 42 11.92 -19.51 23.23
C ASP A 42 11.36 -20.89 23.63
N ALA A 43 12.15 -21.72 24.28
CA ALA A 43 11.73 -23.08 24.70
C ALA A 43 10.62 -23.07 25.77
N ALA A 44 10.24 -21.94 26.34
CA ALA A 44 9.33 -21.83 27.47
C ALA A 44 8.12 -20.90 27.17
N GLU A 45 8.35 -19.73 26.51
CA GLU A 45 7.32 -18.70 26.35
C GLU A 45 7.55 -17.84 25.11
N PRO A 46 6.55 -17.07 24.66
CA PRO A 46 6.71 -16.06 23.59
C PRO A 46 7.83 -15.08 23.92
N ASP A 47 8.75 -14.86 22.98
CA ASP A 47 9.96 -14.05 23.20
C ASP A 47 9.85 -12.59 22.70
N GLY A 48 8.70 -12.22 22.16
CA GLY A 48 8.42 -10.87 21.68
C GLY A 48 8.93 -10.58 20.26
N ARG A 49 9.62 -11.49 19.60
CA ARG A 49 9.96 -11.39 18.18
C ARG A 49 8.66 -11.43 17.35
N ARG A 50 8.70 -10.86 16.15
CA ARG A 50 7.60 -10.95 15.17
C ARG A 50 7.91 -11.91 14.04
N VAL A 51 9.18 -12.12 13.79
CA VAL A 51 9.72 -12.98 12.74
C VAL A 51 10.89 -13.77 13.34
N VAL A 52 11.21 -14.89 12.74
CA VAL A 52 12.41 -15.66 13.05
C VAL A 52 13.43 -15.39 11.96
N ASP A 53 14.60 -14.87 12.35
CA ASP A 53 15.73 -14.67 11.46
C ASP A 53 16.83 -15.68 11.82
N LEU A 54 17.19 -16.54 10.86
CA LEU A 54 18.19 -17.57 11.01
C LEU A 54 19.24 -17.50 9.91
N GLU A 55 20.49 -17.53 10.28
CA GLU A 55 21.60 -17.76 9.37
C GLU A 55 22.14 -19.17 9.59
N LEU A 56 22.14 -19.99 8.53
CA LEU A 56 22.51 -21.40 8.59
C LEU A 56 23.50 -21.71 7.46
N ALA A 57 24.67 -22.23 7.82
CA ALA A 57 25.59 -22.79 6.81
C ALA A 57 24.98 -24.04 6.14
N PRO A 58 25.39 -24.38 4.90
CA PRO A 58 24.97 -25.63 4.27
C PRO A 58 25.22 -26.83 5.18
N GLY A 59 24.20 -27.68 5.38
CA GLY A 59 24.21 -28.83 6.27
C GLY A 59 23.99 -28.51 7.75
N GLU A 60 23.89 -27.23 8.13
CA GLU A 60 23.66 -26.82 9.51
C GLU A 60 22.20 -27.01 9.92
N ARG A 61 21.99 -27.19 11.22
CA ARG A 61 20.66 -27.37 11.82
C ARG A 61 20.52 -26.46 13.01
N ALA A 62 19.30 -25.92 13.17
CA ALA A 62 18.90 -25.14 14.33
C ALA A 62 17.52 -25.58 14.80
N THR A 63 17.23 -25.36 16.07
CA THR A 63 15.90 -25.53 16.64
C THR A 63 15.40 -24.19 17.10
N GLU A 64 14.27 -23.78 16.54
CA GLU A 64 13.50 -22.62 16.94
C GLU A 64 12.18 -23.06 17.58
N HIS A 65 11.43 -22.12 18.10
CA HIS A 65 10.16 -22.43 18.74
C HIS A 65 9.08 -21.44 18.26
N VAL A 66 7.84 -21.94 18.21
CA VAL A 66 6.65 -21.12 17.99
C VAL A 66 5.64 -21.39 19.09
N ALA A 67 5.03 -20.35 19.60
CA ALA A 67 3.96 -20.45 20.59
C ALA A 67 2.61 -20.32 19.88
N VAL A 68 1.75 -21.31 20.06
CA VAL A 68 0.35 -21.32 19.58
C VAL A 68 -0.55 -21.03 20.78
N THR A 69 -1.26 -19.90 20.75
CA THR A 69 -2.21 -19.52 21.80
C THR A 69 -3.64 -19.66 21.28
N ASN A 70 -4.45 -20.42 22.01
CA ASN A 70 -5.89 -20.55 21.73
C ASN A 70 -6.68 -19.48 22.50
N HIS A 71 -7.29 -18.54 21.79
CA HIS A 71 -8.14 -17.50 22.38
C HIS A 71 -9.64 -17.89 22.40
N SER A 72 -9.97 -19.12 22.04
CA SER A 72 -11.35 -19.64 22.04
C SER A 72 -11.77 -20.15 23.41
N ALA A 73 -13.04 -20.40 23.60
CA ALA A 73 -13.62 -20.94 24.84
C ALA A 73 -13.45 -22.46 24.99
N ASP A 74 -13.14 -23.17 23.90
CA ASP A 74 -13.02 -24.61 23.83
C ASP A 74 -11.60 -25.01 23.46
N GLU A 75 -11.22 -26.24 23.83
CA GLU A 75 -9.98 -26.87 23.38
C GLU A 75 -9.99 -27.05 21.86
N VAL A 76 -8.88 -26.74 21.21
CA VAL A 76 -8.73 -26.80 19.76
C VAL A 76 -7.50 -27.59 19.36
N THR A 77 -7.63 -28.48 18.40
CA THR A 77 -6.52 -29.11 17.72
C THR A 77 -6.15 -28.29 16.49
N PHE A 78 -4.94 -27.75 16.47
CA PHE A 78 -4.39 -27.01 15.35
C PHE A 78 -3.50 -27.92 14.50
N ALA A 79 -3.72 -27.96 13.21
CA ALA A 79 -2.80 -28.58 12.27
C ALA A 79 -1.64 -27.59 12.02
N LEU A 80 -0.42 -28.08 12.13
CA LEU A 80 0.80 -27.31 11.88
C LEU A 80 1.38 -27.66 10.52
N SER A 81 1.92 -26.67 9.85
CA SER A 81 2.59 -26.86 8.55
C SER A 81 3.68 -25.82 8.33
N ALA A 82 4.74 -26.23 7.66
CA ALA A 82 5.76 -25.34 7.12
C ALA A 82 5.62 -25.24 5.61
N ASN A 83 5.91 -24.07 5.03
CA ASN A 83 5.93 -23.91 3.58
C ASN A 83 6.78 -22.69 3.17
N ASP A 84 7.04 -22.59 1.85
CA ASP A 84 7.77 -21.47 1.27
C ASP A 84 6.98 -20.17 1.39
N GLY A 85 7.71 -19.10 1.76
CA GLY A 85 7.17 -17.76 1.88
C GLY A 85 7.20 -16.99 0.57
N TYR A 86 6.21 -16.13 0.37
CA TYR A 86 6.18 -15.20 -0.76
C TYR A 86 5.51 -13.88 -0.33
N LEU A 87 5.64 -12.85 -1.17
CA LEU A 87 4.89 -11.62 -0.99
C LEU A 87 3.68 -11.62 -1.91
N THR A 88 2.52 -11.29 -1.35
CA THR A 88 1.29 -11.06 -2.12
C THR A 88 1.44 -9.82 -3.01
N GLU A 89 0.53 -9.61 -3.95
CA GLU A 89 0.49 -8.40 -4.79
C GLU A 89 0.46 -7.09 -3.95
N ARG A 90 -0.14 -7.14 -2.76
CA ARG A 90 -0.16 -6.00 -1.83
C ARG A 90 1.12 -5.86 -0.99
N GLY A 91 2.04 -6.81 -1.11
CA GLY A 91 3.30 -6.84 -0.38
C GLY A 91 3.24 -7.37 1.03
N SER A 92 2.15 -7.97 1.42
CA SER A 92 2.09 -8.72 2.69
C SER A 92 2.76 -10.07 2.50
N PHE A 93 3.52 -10.50 3.50
CA PHE A 93 4.07 -11.84 3.52
C PHE A 93 2.95 -12.88 3.68
N ASP A 94 3.02 -13.95 2.92
CA ASP A 94 2.15 -15.10 3.05
C ASP A 94 2.97 -16.37 2.76
N MET A 95 2.41 -17.52 3.10
CA MET A 95 2.98 -18.84 2.83
C MET A 95 2.17 -19.55 1.75
N ARG A 96 2.82 -20.40 0.97
CA ARG A 96 2.09 -21.27 0.04
C ARG A 96 1.06 -22.12 0.79
N PRO A 97 -0.07 -22.49 0.15
CA PRO A 97 -1.08 -23.35 0.77
C PRO A 97 -0.49 -24.66 1.30
N SER A 98 -1.03 -25.19 2.40
CA SER A 98 -0.57 -26.45 3.01
C SER A 98 -0.65 -27.67 2.07
N ALA A 99 -1.49 -27.59 1.02
CA ALA A 99 -1.61 -28.63 -0.01
C ALA A 99 -0.51 -28.58 -1.09
N VAL A 100 0.33 -27.52 -1.10
CA VAL A 100 1.43 -27.35 -2.03
C VAL A 100 2.71 -27.84 -1.33
N GLU A 101 3.43 -28.73 -1.97
CA GLU A 101 4.72 -29.22 -1.46
C GLU A 101 5.76 -28.08 -1.48
N PRO A 102 6.46 -27.81 -0.36
CA PRO A 102 7.51 -26.80 -0.32
C PRO A 102 8.73 -27.26 -1.14
N VAL A 103 9.41 -26.33 -1.79
CA VAL A 103 10.54 -26.60 -2.67
C VAL A 103 11.81 -25.84 -2.30
N ASP A 104 11.70 -24.87 -1.37
CA ASP A 104 12.80 -24.02 -0.91
C ASP A 104 12.88 -24.03 0.63
N GLY A 105 13.07 -22.92 1.28
CA GLY A 105 13.22 -22.80 2.73
C GLY A 105 12.13 -23.53 3.53
N GLY A 106 10.91 -23.60 3.02
CA GLY A 106 9.83 -24.36 3.64
C GLY A 106 10.11 -25.87 3.73
N ALA A 107 10.84 -26.43 2.76
CA ALA A 107 11.23 -27.84 2.78
C ALA A 107 12.33 -28.17 3.82
N TRP A 108 13.03 -27.16 4.34
CA TRP A 108 14.05 -27.31 5.36
C TRP A 108 13.48 -27.39 6.78
N ILE A 109 12.21 -27.09 6.93
CA ILE A 109 11.52 -26.95 8.22
C ILE A 109 10.74 -28.23 8.51
N SER A 110 10.98 -28.78 9.69
CA SER A 110 10.22 -29.89 10.28
C SER A 110 9.52 -29.45 11.55
N VAL A 111 8.22 -29.68 11.60
CA VAL A 111 7.35 -29.37 12.75
C VAL A 111 6.39 -30.54 12.96
N THR A 112 5.89 -30.75 14.18
CA THR A 112 4.84 -31.73 14.44
C THR A 112 3.57 -31.41 13.64
N ASP A 113 2.84 -32.44 13.21
CA ASP A 113 1.66 -32.27 12.36
C ASP A 113 0.51 -31.55 13.07
N GLU A 114 0.38 -31.75 14.41
CA GLU A 114 -0.74 -31.23 15.19
C GLU A 114 -0.31 -30.83 16.59
N VAL A 115 -1.00 -29.86 17.18
CA VAL A 115 -0.92 -29.46 18.58
C VAL A 115 -2.30 -29.23 19.15
N VAL A 116 -2.54 -29.75 20.37
CA VAL A 116 -3.80 -29.54 21.09
C VAL A 116 -3.60 -28.45 22.12
N VAL A 117 -4.43 -27.42 22.08
CA VAL A 117 -4.31 -26.24 22.96
C VAL A 117 -5.65 -26.00 23.68
N GLY A 118 -5.61 -26.03 25.01
CA GLY A 118 -6.77 -25.73 25.84
C GLY A 118 -7.27 -24.29 25.72
N PRO A 119 -8.47 -23.98 26.23
CA PRO A 119 -9.06 -22.64 26.15
C PRO A 119 -8.23 -21.63 26.93
N GLY A 120 -7.73 -20.60 26.25
CA GLY A 120 -6.88 -19.55 26.81
C GLY A 120 -5.45 -19.99 27.09
N GLU A 121 -5.06 -21.20 26.72
CA GLU A 121 -3.72 -21.75 26.92
C GLU A 121 -2.79 -21.44 25.75
N THR A 122 -1.49 -21.61 26.01
CA THR A 122 -0.40 -21.45 25.03
C THR A 122 0.46 -22.69 25.07
N GLU A 123 0.69 -23.29 23.91
CA GLU A 123 1.61 -24.40 23.74
C GLU A 123 2.82 -23.96 22.89
N VAL A 124 4.01 -24.27 23.37
CA VAL A 124 5.27 -23.99 22.67
C VAL A 124 5.69 -25.23 21.90
N VAL A 125 5.85 -25.08 20.61
CA VAL A 125 6.17 -26.17 19.69
C VAL A 125 7.58 -25.98 19.15
N PRO A 126 8.46 -26.99 19.24
CA PRO A 126 9.77 -26.94 18.60
C PRO A 126 9.64 -27.03 17.07
N VAL A 127 10.48 -26.27 16.40
CA VAL A 127 10.59 -26.21 14.93
C VAL A 127 12.05 -26.49 14.57
N GLU A 128 12.30 -27.61 13.94
CA GLU A 128 13.63 -27.96 13.46
C GLU A 128 13.84 -27.39 12.06
N VAL A 129 14.95 -26.68 11.86
CA VAL A 129 15.36 -26.16 10.56
C VAL A 129 16.69 -26.83 10.18
N ALA A 130 16.75 -27.46 9.02
CA ALA A 130 17.92 -28.17 8.52
C ALA A 130 18.24 -27.71 7.10
N ALA A 131 19.25 -26.85 6.96
CA ALA A 131 19.72 -26.45 5.63
C ALA A 131 20.34 -27.65 4.92
N PRO A 132 20.01 -27.93 3.65
CA PRO A 132 20.66 -28.98 2.86
C PRO A 132 22.18 -28.73 2.75
N GLU A 133 22.96 -29.79 2.51
CA GLU A 133 24.40 -29.66 2.28
C GLU A 133 24.75 -28.87 0.99
N ASP A 134 23.84 -28.86 0.04
CA ASP A 134 23.90 -28.15 -1.23
C ASP A 134 23.07 -26.86 -1.26
N ALA A 135 22.66 -26.35 -0.09
CA ALA A 135 21.91 -25.09 0.00
C ALA A 135 22.69 -23.94 -0.64
N LEU A 136 22.05 -23.22 -1.53
CA LEU A 136 22.66 -22.10 -2.23
C LEU A 136 22.71 -20.85 -1.34
N PRO A 137 23.77 -20.03 -1.45
CA PRO A 137 23.84 -18.75 -0.73
C PRO A 137 22.69 -17.81 -1.08
N GLY A 138 22.05 -17.23 -0.06
CA GLY A 138 20.94 -16.29 -0.26
C GLY A 138 19.87 -16.38 0.80
N ASP A 139 18.75 -15.72 0.54
CA ASP A 139 17.56 -15.72 1.40
C ASP A 139 16.56 -16.78 0.90
N HIS A 140 16.11 -17.61 1.81
CA HIS A 140 15.11 -18.66 1.57
C HIS A 140 13.91 -18.42 2.47
N PRO A 141 12.97 -17.54 2.03
CA PRO A 141 11.83 -17.17 2.86
C PRO A 141 10.89 -18.34 3.07
N ALA A 142 10.54 -18.58 4.32
CA ALA A 142 9.67 -19.67 4.73
C ALA A 142 8.74 -19.22 5.88
N GLY A 143 7.90 -20.11 6.35
CA GLY A 143 7.11 -19.88 7.52
C GLY A 143 6.53 -21.17 8.11
N VAL A 144 6.05 -21.04 9.36
CA VAL A 144 5.30 -22.08 10.05
C VAL A 144 3.94 -21.53 10.42
N ALA A 145 2.88 -22.27 10.14
CA ALA A 145 1.51 -21.84 10.42
C ALA A 145 0.75 -22.91 11.20
N ALA A 146 -0.11 -22.43 12.11
CA ALA A 146 -1.18 -23.23 12.71
C ALA A 146 -2.48 -22.95 11.96
N SER A 147 -3.20 -24.00 11.60
CA SER A 147 -4.43 -23.92 10.83
C SER A 147 -5.57 -24.71 11.48
N VAL A 148 -6.79 -24.24 11.21
CA VAL A 148 -8.04 -24.93 11.53
C VAL A 148 -8.87 -25.07 10.28
N ARG A 149 -9.39 -26.27 10.03
CA ARG A 149 -10.34 -26.52 8.95
C ARG A 149 -11.76 -26.47 9.48
N SER A 150 -12.57 -25.61 8.90
CA SER A 150 -13.98 -25.47 9.22
C SER A 150 -14.83 -25.56 7.95
N GLY A 151 -16.09 -25.99 8.11
CA GLY A 151 -17.06 -26.10 7.01
C GLY A 151 -17.52 -27.54 6.74
N GLY A 152 -18.64 -27.66 6.04
CA GLY A 152 -19.23 -28.92 5.62
C GLY A 152 -18.76 -29.36 4.22
N GLU A 153 -19.59 -29.18 3.19
CA GLU A 153 -19.23 -29.53 1.81
C GLU A 153 -18.13 -28.64 1.22
N MET A 154 -18.01 -27.39 1.68
CA MET A 154 -16.91 -26.49 1.34
C MET A 154 -16.00 -26.31 2.55
N GLN A 155 -14.79 -26.86 2.50
CA GLN A 155 -13.82 -26.72 3.57
C GLN A 155 -13.06 -25.40 3.38
N VAL A 156 -13.04 -24.59 4.44
CA VAL A 156 -12.22 -23.37 4.54
C VAL A 156 -11.09 -23.62 5.52
N GLU A 157 -9.86 -23.48 5.07
CA GLU A 157 -8.68 -23.50 5.92
C GLU A 157 -8.34 -22.07 6.33
N SER A 158 -8.40 -21.78 7.64
CA SER A 158 -7.91 -20.53 8.21
C SER A 158 -6.53 -20.77 8.80
N ARG A 159 -5.57 -19.92 8.47
CA ARG A 159 -4.16 -20.06 8.88
C ARG A 159 -3.66 -18.80 9.56
N VAL A 160 -2.90 -18.96 10.61
CA VAL A 160 -2.08 -17.91 11.23
C VAL A 160 -0.67 -18.46 11.37
N GLY A 161 0.35 -17.71 10.96
CA GLY A 161 1.71 -18.22 10.95
C GLY A 161 2.76 -17.17 11.29
N VAL A 162 3.96 -17.67 11.48
CA VAL A 162 5.19 -16.91 11.73
C VAL A 162 6.07 -16.98 10.49
N ARG A 163 6.54 -15.82 10.06
CA ARG A 163 7.55 -15.71 9.01
C ARG A 163 8.92 -16.17 9.54
N MET A 164 9.61 -16.97 8.75
CA MET A 164 10.98 -17.38 8.98
C MET A 164 11.85 -16.91 7.81
N ASN A 165 12.81 -16.06 8.10
CA ASN A 165 13.80 -15.60 7.12
C ASN A 165 15.05 -16.48 7.31
N LEU A 166 15.23 -17.43 6.41
CA LEU A 166 16.38 -18.32 6.42
C LEU A 166 17.42 -17.74 5.46
N ARG A 167 18.65 -17.56 5.95
CA ARG A 167 19.77 -17.08 5.13
C ARG A 167 20.91 -18.09 5.13
N VAL A 168 21.38 -18.42 3.94
CA VAL A 168 22.59 -19.19 3.76
C VAL A 168 23.74 -18.24 3.45
N PRO A 169 24.81 -18.21 4.26
CA PRO A 169 25.96 -17.34 4.04
C PRO A 169 26.75 -17.78 2.78
N GLY A 170 27.40 -16.83 2.12
CA GLY A 170 28.22 -17.06 0.94
C GLY A 170 28.18 -15.91 -0.03
N GLU A 171 28.58 -16.18 -1.26
CA GLU A 171 28.54 -15.18 -2.34
C GLU A 171 27.08 -14.99 -2.78
N VAL A 172 26.50 -13.84 -2.46
CA VAL A 172 25.12 -13.48 -2.79
C VAL A 172 25.07 -12.43 -3.91
N VAL A 173 24.00 -12.42 -4.66
CA VAL A 173 23.77 -11.49 -5.77
C VAL A 173 22.61 -10.58 -5.46
N ALA A 174 22.86 -9.27 -5.49
CA ALA A 174 21.79 -8.25 -5.46
C ALA A 174 21.52 -7.80 -6.91
N ALA A 175 20.37 -8.14 -7.47
CA ALA A 175 19.98 -7.79 -8.82
C ALA A 175 18.59 -7.22 -8.85
N LEU A 176 18.49 -5.94 -9.22
CA LEU A 176 17.25 -5.19 -9.35
C LEU A 176 16.96 -4.93 -10.81
N ASP A 177 15.74 -5.21 -11.24
CA ASP A 177 15.20 -4.78 -12.53
C ASP A 177 13.86 -4.09 -12.31
N ALA A 178 13.46 -3.23 -13.24
CA ALA A 178 12.19 -2.55 -13.19
C ALA A 178 11.64 -2.33 -14.59
N GLU A 179 10.31 -2.40 -14.72
CA GLU A 179 9.59 -2.24 -15.96
C GLU A 179 8.46 -1.24 -15.79
N LEU A 180 8.35 -0.26 -16.68
CA LEU A 180 7.25 0.67 -16.69
C LEU A 180 6.02 0.03 -17.34
N LEU A 181 4.92 -0.10 -16.59
CA LEU A 181 3.67 -0.71 -17.06
C LEU A 181 2.74 0.31 -17.71
N GLY A 182 2.91 1.59 -17.40
CA GLY A 182 2.19 2.68 -18.05
C GLY A 182 2.03 3.91 -17.17
N VAL A 183 1.71 5.00 -17.86
CA VAL A 183 1.44 6.30 -17.24
C VAL A 183 0.08 6.80 -17.69
N SER A 184 -0.75 7.27 -16.78
CA SER A 184 -2.05 7.85 -17.09
C SER A 184 -2.27 9.15 -16.35
N PHE A 185 -2.91 10.13 -17.03
CA PHE A 185 -3.28 11.41 -16.43
C PHE A 185 -4.71 11.36 -15.91
N THR A 186 -4.89 11.81 -14.68
CA THR A 186 -6.21 12.04 -14.06
C THR A 186 -6.42 13.52 -13.87
N GLN A 187 -7.49 14.05 -14.46
CA GLN A 187 -7.80 15.48 -14.38
C GLN A 187 -8.26 15.86 -12.97
N GLY A 188 -7.85 17.05 -12.52
CA GLY A 188 -8.33 17.63 -11.27
C GLY A 188 -9.83 17.90 -11.27
N PRO A 189 -10.44 18.07 -10.08
CA PRO A 189 -11.88 18.21 -9.90
C PRO A 189 -12.44 19.51 -10.49
N SER A 190 -11.61 20.51 -10.75
CA SER A 190 -12.01 21.79 -11.32
C SER A 190 -11.07 22.28 -12.44
N LEU A 191 -11.51 23.33 -13.18
CA LEU A 191 -10.70 23.97 -14.21
C LEU A 191 -9.44 24.68 -13.68
N PHE A 192 -9.43 25.00 -12.40
CA PHE A 192 -8.38 25.81 -11.75
C PHE A 192 -7.50 24.99 -10.80
N GLU A 193 -7.67 23.66 -10.80
CA GLU A 193 -6.89 22.75 -9.98
C GLU A 193 -6.05 21.81 -10.85
N PRO A 194 -4.82 21.53 -10.45
CA PRO A 194 -4.02 20.54 -11.14
C PRO A 194 -4.63 19.14 -11.00
N GLY A 195 -4.30 18.28 -11.93
CA GLY A 195 -4.56 16.84 -11.85
C GLY A 195 -3.38 16.09 -11.27
N SER A 196 -3.34 14.81 -11.55
CA SER A 196 -2.25 13.92 -11.18
C SER A 196 -1.88 12.98 -12.33
N LEU A 197 -0.63 12.50 -12.34
CA LEU A 197 -0.22 11.35 -13.13
C LEU A 197 -0.18 10.12 -12.24
N VAL A 198 -0.74 9.01 -12.71
CA VAL A 198 -0.61 7.70 -12.09
C VAL A 198 0.42 6.92 -12.89
N VAL A 199 1.56 6.65 -12.24
CA VAL A 199 2.67 5.89 -12.81
C VAL A 199 2.61 4.48 -12.27
N ARG A 200 2.51 3.49 -13.14
CA ARG A 200 2.52 2.07 -12.78
C ARG A 200 3.80 1.44 -13.29
N TYR A 201 4.50 0.78 -12.40
CA TYR A 201 5.72 0.06 -12.73
C TYR A 201 5.79 -1.25 -11.95
N ALA A 202 6.58 -2.18 -12.44
CA ALA A 202 6.90 -3.42 -11.77
C ALA A 202 8.38 -3.42 -11.38
N VAL A 203 8.66 -3.97 -10.20
CA VAL A 203 10.01 -4.20 -9.70
C VAL A 203 10.23 -5.70 -9.63
N VAL A 204 11.37 -6.16 -10.11
CA VAL A 204 11.77 -7.57 -10.11
C VAL A 204 13.11 -7.71 -9.41
N ASN A 205 13.17 -8.62 -8.45
CA ASN A 205 14.42 -9.01 -7.82
C ASN A 205 14.95 -10.29 -8.47
N GLY A 206 15.92 -10.15 -9.35
CA GLY A 206 16.60 -11.28 -9.99
C GLY A 206 17.79 -11.82 -9.19
N GLY A 207 18.01 -11.30 -7.97
CA GLY A 207 19.10 -11.72 -7.09
C GLY A 207 18.72 -12.87 -6.16
N THR A 208 19.65 -13.18 -5.26
CA THR A 208 19.50 -14.25 -4.25
C THR A 208 19.19 -13.73 -2.86
N VAL A 209 19.11 -12.42 -2.65
CA VAL A 209 18.81 -11.77 -1.38
C VAL A 209 17.64 -10.82 -1.50
N ALA A 210 16.90 -10.63 -0.41
CA ALA A 210 15.79 -9.70 -0.35
C ALA A 210 16.28 -8.25 -0.50
N LEU A 211 15.51 -7.44 -1.22
CA LEU A 211 15.79 -6.03 -1.46
C LEU A 211 14.67 -5.17 -0.89
N ASP A 212 15.04 -4.08 -0.21
CA ASP A 212 14.16 -2.96 0.04
C ASP A 212 14.33 -1.95 -1.08
N THR A 213 13.25 -1.66 -1.79
CA THR A 213 13.28 -0.79 -2.96
C THR A 213 12.52 0.50 -2.70
N THR A 214 13.06 1.60 -3.20
CA THR A 214 12.42 2.92 -3.19
C THR A 214 12.40 3.49 -4.60
N ALA A 215 11.40 4.32 -4.91
CA ALA A 215 11.32 4.97 -6.19
C ALA A 215 11.20 6.50 -6.02
N ARG A 216 11.95 7.24 -6.84
CA ARG A 216 11.78 8.68 -7.03
C ARG A 216 11.21 8.92 -8.40
N ILE A 217 10.03 9.54 -8.45
CA ILE A 217 9.29 9.74 -9.69
C ILE A 217 9.06 11.24 -9.89
N GLY A 218 9.50 11.74 -11.04
CA GLY A 218 9.31 13.09 -11.50
C GLY A 218 8.53 13.15 -12.81
N ALA A 219 7.77 14.22 -13.01
CA ALA A 219 7.07 14.55 -14.24
C ALA A 219 7.47 15.95 -14.69
N HIS A 220 8.10 16.07 -15.85
CA HIS A 220 8.63 17.28 -16.43
C HIS A 220 7.75 17.78 -17.56
N SER A 221 7.28 19.03 -17.47
CA SER A 221 6.40 19.60 -18.48
C SER A 221 7.13 19.88 -19.79
N GLY A 222 6.63 19.35 -20.91
CA GLY A 222 7.19 19.57 -22.25
C GLY A 222 7.00 20.99 -22.78
N PHE A 223 6.10 21.79 -22.22
CA PHE A 223 5.85 23.18 -22.66
C PHE A 223 6.25 24.24 -21.61
N GLY A 224 7.15 23.90 -20.68
CA GLY A 224 7.70 24.87 -19.71
C GLY A 224 6.74 25.19 -18.55
N GLY A 225 5.82 24.30 -18.23
CA GLY A 225 5.04 24.34 -16.99
C GLY A 225 5.89 23.87 -15.78
N PRO A 226 5.31 23.92 -14.58
CA PRO A 226 5.99 23.44 -13.39
C PRO A 226 6.20 21.93 -13.45
N ASP A 227 7.33 21.47 -12.95
CA ASP A 227 7.58 20.05 -12.72
C ASP A 227 6.80 19.57 -11.50
N ALA A 228 6.45 18.29 -11.51
CA ALA A 228 5.73 17.64 -10.42
C ALA A 228 6.52 16.42 -9.95
N PHE A 229 6.46 16.13 -8.65
CA PHE A 229 7.15 14.99 -8.07
C PHE A 229 6.20 14.18 -7.21
N ALA A 230 6.37 12.86 -7.22
CA ALA A 230 5.69 12.00 -6.29
C ALA A 230 6.18 12.26 -4.86
N PRO A 231 5.31 12.15 -3.85
CA PRO A 231 5.75 12.07 -2.47
C PRO A 231 6.66 10.86 -2.28
N GLN A 232 7.66 10.99 -1.42
CA GLN A 232 8.54 9.87 -1.13
C GLN A 232 7.72 8.76 -0.43
N GLY A 233 7.67 7.59 -1.05
CA GLY A 233 6.99 6.41 -0.51
C GLY A 233 7.84 5.66 0.52
N GLU A 234 7.23 4.72 1.21
CA GLU A 234 7.94 3.76 2.05
C GLU A 234 8.73 2.78 1.18
N ALA A 235 9.79 2.22 1.78
CA ALA A 235 10.54 1.16 1.14
C ALA A 235 9.66 -0.08 0.95
N LEU A 236 9.81 -0.73 -0.20
CA LEU A 236 9.05 -1.91 -0.57
C LEU A 236 9.98 -3.12 -0.62
N GLU A 237 9.70 -4.11 0.21
CA GLU A 237 10.44 -5.36 0.18
C GLU A 237 10.11 -6.17 -1.08
N VAL A 238 11.15 -6.72 -1.73
CA VAL A 238 11.04 -7.67 -2.84
C VAL A 238 11.92 -8.87 -2.54
N LEU A 239 11.31 -10.03 -2.33
CA LEU A 239 12.01 -11.29 -2.05
C LEU A 239 12.76 -11.79 -3.28
N PRO A 240 13.76 -12.68 -3.14
CA PRO A 240 14.45 -13.30 -4.26
C PRO A 240 13.49 -13.92 -5.27
N GLY A 241 13.71 -13.69 -6.56
CA GLY A 241 12.82 -14.13 -7.63
C GLY A 241 11.43 -13.47 -7.64
N GLY A 242 11.17 -12.54 -6.72
CA GLY A 242 9.89 -11.88 -6.59
C GLY A 242 9.68 -10.75 -7.60
N ARG A 243 8.40 -10.51 -7.94
CA ARG A 243 7.94 -9.37 -8.75
C ARG A 243 6.85 -8.63 -7.98
N ARG A 244 6.91 -7.29 -7.96
CA ARG A 244 5.88 -6.44 -7.36
C ARG A 244 5.45 -5.36 -8.32
N GLU A 245 4.15 -5.18 -8.45
CA GLU A 245 3.57 -4.06 -9.19
C GLU A 245 3.20 -2.93 -8.23
N VAL A 246 3.59 -1.73 -8.63
CA VAL A 246 3.46 -0.52 -7.82
C VAL A 246 2.73 0.55 -8.62
N SER A 247 1.82 1.24 -7.97
CA SER A 247 1.12 2.39 -8.53
C SER A 247 1.39 3.61 -7.66
N VAL A 248 1.99 4.64 -8.24
CA VAL A 248 2.35 5.88 -7.53
C VAL A 248 1.66 7.06 -8.18
N GLU A 249 1.08 7.93 -7.37
CA GLU A 249 0.47 9.16 -7.83
C GLU A 249 1.45 10.33 -7.72
N VAL A 250 1.63 11.06 -8.83
CA VAL A 250 2.39 12.30 -8.92
C VAL A 250 1.38 13.46 -8.96
N PRO A 251 1.13 14.14 -7.86
CA PRO A 251 0.14 15.22 -7.80
C PRO A 251 0.69 16.52 -8.41
N GLY A 252 -0.19 17.49 -8.64
CA GLY A 252 0.22 18.83 -9.05
C GLY A 252 0.49 18.98 -10.55
N VAL A 253 0.06 18.05 -11.38
CA VAL A 253 0.27 18.07 -12.82
C VAL A 253 -0.81 18.90 -13.52
N TRP A 254 -0.39 19.99 -14.15
CA TRP A 254 -1.30 20.82 -14.95
C TRP A 254 -1.51 20.22 -16.34
N PRO A 255 -2.74 20.23 -16.88
CA PRO A 255 -3.03 19.65 -18.19
C PRO A 255 -2.53 20.54 -19.35
N LEU A 256 -1.22 20.70 -19.46
CA LEU A 256 -0.55 21.58 -20.42
C LEU A 256 0.13 20.83 -21.58
N GLY A 257 -0.27 19.60 -21.86
CA GLY A 257 0.26 18.82 -22.99
C GLY A 257 1.14 17.63 -22.57
N PRO A 258 2.25 17.37 -23.27
CA PRO A 258 3.11 16.23 -22.96
C PRO A 258 3.95 16.46 -21.71
N PHE A 259 4.14 15.37 -20.92
CA PHE A 259 5.05 15.29 -19.79
C PHE A 259 6.04 14.16 -20.02
N GLY A 260 7.33 14.46 -19.87
CA GLY A 260 8.35 13.44 -19.68
C GLY A 260 8.26 12.92 -18.24
N VAL A 261 8.09 11.62 -18.09
CA VAL A 261 8.06 10.95 -16.79
C VAL A 261 9.36 10.21 -16.60
N GLU A 262 10.03 10.42 -15.47
CA GLU A 262 11.24 9.73 -15.08
C GLU A 262 11.00 9.08 -13.70
N ALA A 263 11.26 7.78 -13.62
CA ALA A 263 11.23 7.04 -12.36
C ALA A 263 12.58 6.37 -12.14
N VAL A 264 13.23 6.70 -11.03
CA VAL A 264 14.49 6.08 -10.60
C VAL A 264 14.18 5.14 -9.45
N VAL A 265 14.35 3.86 -9.68
CA VAL A 265 14.14 2.79 -8.69
C VAL A 265 15.51 2.37 -8.16
N SER A 266 15.67 2.48 -6.84
CA SER A 266 16.90 2.11 -6.12
C SER A 266 16.61 0.96 -5.18
N GLY A 267 17.55 0.06 -4.99
CA GLY A 267 17.46 -1.09 -4.09
C GLY A 267 18.56 -1.11 -3.05
N VAL A 268 18.24 -1.61 -1.86
CA VAL A 268 19.20 -1.88 -0.78
C VAL A 268 19.00 -3.30 -0.30
N VAL A 269 20.09 -4.03 -0.08
CA VAL A 269 20.02 -5.38 0.49
C VAL A 269 19.54 -5.31 1.94
N VAL A 270 18.54 -6.13 2.25
CA VAL A 270 18.02 -6.24 3.61
C VAL A 270 18.86 -7.25 4.39
N ASP A 271 19.50 -6.81 5.46
CA ASP A 271 20.13 -7.72 6.42
C ASP A 271 19.14 -8.11 7.52
N GLY A 272 19.29 -9.30 8.08
CA GLY A 272 18.41 -9.81 9.14
C GLY A 272 18.34 -8.88 10.36
N ALA A 273 19.45 -8.19 10.69
CA ALA A 273 19.52 -7.25 11.80
C ALA A 273 18.75 -5.95 11.55
N GLY A 274 18.65 -5.48 10.30
CA GLY A 274 17.90 -4.28 9.93
C GLY A 274 16.39 -4.45 10.04
N ARG A 275 15.87 -5.67 9.88
CA ARG A 275 14.44 -5.98 10.05
C ARG A 275 13.94 -5.83 11.48
N LEU A 276 14.80 -6.04 12.46
CA LEU A 276 14.49 -5.86 13.88
C LEU A 276 14.44 -4.37 14.26
N ALA A 277 15.15 -3.49 13.54
CA ALA A 277 15.21 -2.05 13.82
C ALA A 277 14.11 -1.22 13.13
N GLY A 278 13.55 -1.70 11.99
CA GLY A 278 12.61 -0.96 11.15
C GLY A 278 11.16 -0.93 11.60
N GLY A 279 10.80 -1.56 12.73
CA GLY A 279 9.43 -1.65 13.23
C GLY A 279 8.92 -0.44 14.01
N ALA A 280 9.67 0.64 14.12
CA ALA A 280 9.20 1.86 14.78
C ALA A 280 9.66 3.07 13.96
N GLY A 281 8.73 3.70 13.27
CA GLY A 281 8.96 4.97 12.59
C GLY A 281 9.56 6.01 13.50
N GLY A 282 10.66 6.62 13.10
CA GLY A 282 11.28 7.71 13.82
C GLY A 282 12.34 8.37 12.96
N ALA A 283 11.98 9.57 12.50
CA ALA A 283 12.87 10.48 11.82
C ALA A 283 14.04 10.93 12.70
N GLY A 284 15.21 11.09 12.10
CA GLY A 284 16.18 12.11 12.48
C GLY A 284 17.34 11.67 13.33
N GLY A 285 18.55 11.93 12.81
CA GLY A 285 19.73 12.09 13.63
C GLY A 285 21.03 11.87 12.88
N ALA A 286 21.54 12.95 12.27
CA ALA A 286 22.88 13.03 11.74
C ALA A 286 23.92 13.09 12.86
N GLY A 287 25.10 12.46 12.66
CA GLY A 287 26.36 12.91 13.23
C GLY A 287 27.00 12.00 14.27
N GLY A 288 28.20 11.54 13.97
CA GLY A 288 29.12 11.03 14.97
C GLY A 288 30.23 10.18 14.40
N ALA A 289 31.33 10.83 13.99
CA ALA A 289 32.56 10.21 13.58
C ALA A 289 33.40 9.74 14.76
N GLY A 290 34.14 8.61 14.59
CA GLY A 290 35.41 8.40 15.22
C GLY A 290 35.53 7.20 16.14
N GLY A 291 36.43 6.27 15.82
CA GLY A 291 36.99 5.31 16.74
C GLY A 291 37.67 4.13 16.08
N ALA A 292 39.01 4.22 15.94
CA ALA A 292 39.86 3.23 15.32
C ALA A 292 40.12 2.00 16.21
N GLY A 293 40.37 0.82 15.57
CA GLY A 293 41.37 -0.15 15.94
C GLY A 293 40.92 -1.33 16.74
N GLY A 294 40.94 -2.54 16.16
CA GLY A 294 40.95 -3.81 16.82
C GLY A 294 41.21 -4.95 15.86
N ALA A 295 42.33 -5.66 16.08
CA ALA A 295 42.98 -6.63 15.24
C ALA A 295 42.16 -7.89 14.91
N GLY A 296 42.42 -8.42 13.72
CA GLY A 296 41.83 -9.56 13.07
C GLY A 296 41.82 -10.89 13.82
N GLY A 297 40.71 -11.63 13.61
CA GLY A 297 40.55 -13.05 13.83
C GLY A 297 40.10 -13.71 12.53
N PRO A 298 40.47 -14.97 12.27
CA PRO A 298 40.24 -15.63 11.00
C PRO A 298 38.76 -16.08 10.90
N GLY A 299 38.07 -15.68 9.84
CA GLY A 299 36.79 -16.22 9.43
C GLY A 299 35.64 -15.25 9.48
N GLU A 300 35.78 -14.07 8.82
CA GLU A 300 34.60 -13.27 8.50
C GLU A 300 33.94 -13.88 7.26
N ALA A 301 32.91 -14.72 7.48
CA ALA A 301 31.88 -14.91 6.48
C ALA A 301 31.27 -13.54 6.21
N GLY A 302 31.22 -13.12 4.93
CA GLY A 302 30.80 -11.79 4.56
C GLY A 302 29.45 -11.43 5.18
N ARG A 303 29.44 -10.38 6.00
CA ARG A 303 28.22 -9.81 6.54
C ARG A 303 27.43 -9.20 5.40
N ALA A 304 26.09 -9.21 5.47
CA ALA A 304 25.20 -8.58 4.49
C ALA A 304 25.55 -7.12 4.12
N GLY A 305 26.32 -6.44 4.96
CA GLY A 305 26.86 -5.11 4.70
C GLY A 305 27.96 -5.03 3.63
N ASP A 306 28.52 -6.15 3.19
CA ASP A 306 29.56 -6.20 2.15
C ASP A 306 28.99 -6.45 0.73
N VAL A 307 27.68 -6.72 0.60
CA VAL A 307 27.03 -6.90 -0.71
C VAL A 307 26.78 -5.52 -1.33
N PRO A 308 27.36 -5.25 -2.51
CA PRO A 308 27.12 -3.98 -3.16
C PRO A 308 25.62 -3.84 -3.50
N ALA A 309 25.07 -2.65 -3.26
CA ALA A 309 23.70 -2.34 -3.68
C ALA A 309 23.56 -2.54 -5.20
N PRO A 310 22.43 -3.04 -5.68
CA PRO A 310 22.17 -3.13 -7.10
C PRO A 310 22.18 -1.75 -7.75
N ALA A 311 22.51 -1.69 -9.04
CA ALA A 311 22.45 -0.42 -9.78
C ALA A 311 21.02 0.12 -9.81
N ASP A 312 20.89 1.45 -9.74
CA ASP A 312 19.60 2.12 -9.93
C ASP A 312 19.06 1.86 -11.33
N VAL A 313 17.76 1.60 -11.43
CA VAL A 313 17.04 1.42 -12.69
C VAL A 313 16.26 2.69 -13.00
N THR A 314 16.56 3.30 -14.16
CA THR A 314 15.84 4.50 -14.63
C THR A 314 14.83 4.12 -15.70
N LEU A 315 13.57 4.45 -15.45
CA LEU A 315 12.44 4.25 -16.36
C LEU A 315 12.01 5.61 -16.89
N THR A 316 11.79 5.70 -18.21
CA THR A 316 11.33 6.95 -18.84
C THR A 316 10.16 6.68 -19.77
N ASP A 317 9.19 7.59 -19.76
CA ASP A 317 8.05 7.58 -20.69
C ASP A 317 7.52 8.99 -20.92
N THR A 318 6.60 9.13 -21.86
CA THR A 318 5.92 10.40 -22.16
C THR A 318 4.42 10.23 -22.01
N ALA A 319 3.83 10.97 -21.08
CA ALA A 319 2.39 11.00 -20.86
C ALA A 319 1.78 12.30 -21.40
N TRP A 320 0.53 12.23 -21.87
CA TRP A 320 -0.22 13.39 -22.32
C TRP A 320 -1.26 13.79 -21.28
N ALA A 321 -1.11 14.98 -20.71
CA ALA A 321 -2.11 15.61 -19.87
C ALA A 321 -3.01 16.50 -20.72
N VAL A 322 -4.12 15.95 -21.22
CA VAL A 322 -5.05 16.66 -22.11
C VAL A 322 -6.10 17.42 -21.28
N PRO A 323 -6.27 18.73 -21.49
CA PRO A 323 -7.21 19.55 -20.73
C PRO A 323 -8.65 19.39 -21.23
N LEU A 324 -9.23 18.19 -21.19
CA LEU A 324 -10.55 17.89 -21.77
C LEU A 324 -11.65 18.84 -21.28
N LEU A 325 -11.67 19.12 -19.97
CA LEU A 325 -12.66 20.02 -19.39
C LEU A 325 -12.52 21.46 -19.90
N HIS A 326 -11.28 21.95 -20.04
CA HIS A 326 -11.01 23.28 -20.61
C HIS A 326 -11.42 23.36 -22.09
N VAL A 327 -11.13 22.31 -22.86
CA VAL A 327 -11.53 22.21 -24.28
C VAL A 327 -13.06 22.21 -24.41
N LEU A 328 -13.76 21.46 -23.55
CA LEU A 328 -15.24 21.45 -23.57
C LEU A 328 -15.83 22.81 -23.21
N VAL A 329 -15.29 23.50 -22.20
CA VAL A 329 -15.73 24.84 -21.83
C VAL A 329 -15.47 25.84 -22.96
N LEU A 330 -14.28 25.81 -23.56
CA LEU A 330 -13.95 26.66 -24.72
C LEU A 330 -14.89 26.41 -25.87
N LEU A 331 -15.17 25.15 -26.20
CA LEU A 331 -16.12 24.78 -27.26
C LEU A 331 -17.53 25.31 -26.94
N ALA A 332 -17.98 25.16 -25.68
CA ALA A 332 -19.28 25.68 -25.25
C ALA A 332 -19.36 27.22 -25.41
N LEU A 333 -18.29 27.95 -25.04
CA LEU A 333 -18.21 29.39 -25.20
C LEU A 333 -18.23 29.82 -26.69
N VAL A 334 -17.51 29.11 -27.56
CA VAL A 334 -17.51 29.34 -29.00
C VAL A 334 -18.91 29.12 -29.59
N LEU A 335 -19.56 28.01 -29.20
CA LEU A 335 -20.93 27.71 -29.65
C LEU A 335 -21.94 28.75 -29.15
N ALA A 336 -21.83 29.17 -27.89
CA ALA A 336 -22.66 30.25 -27.33
C ALA A 336 -22.46 31.59 -28.11
N GLY A 337 -21.20 31.97 -28.33
CA GLY A 337 -20.87 33.16 -29.12
C GLY A 337 -21.43 33.09 -30.56
N TRP A 338 -21.32 31.93 -31.20
CA TRP A 338 -21.91 31.71 -32.53
C TRP A 338 -23.45 31.80 -32.50
N ALA A 339 -24.11 31.21 -31.51
CA ALA A 339 -25.56 31.27 -31.35
C ALA A 339 -26.04 32.72 -31.14
N VAL A 340 -25.35 33.48 -30.27
CA VAL A 340 -25.65 34.90 -30.06
C VAL A 340 -25.49 35.70 -31.37
N ARG A 341 -24.36 35.48 -32.07
CA ARG A 341 -24.11 36.17 -33.36
C ARG A 341 -25.18 35.81 -34.42
N ARG A 342 -25.60 34.55 -34.48
CA ARG A 342 -26.69 34.08 -35.33
C ARG A 342 -28.01 34.76 -34.95
N ALA A 343 -28.36 34.79 -33.65
CA ALA A 343 -29.60 35.45 -33.18
C ALA A 343 -29.62 36.93 -33.50
N LEU A 344 -28.51 37.66 -33.34
CA LEU A 344 -28.38 39.06 -33.70
C LEU A 344 -28.55 39.30 -35.21
N ARG A 345 -27.96 38.44 -36.05
CA ARG A 345 -28.16 38.51 -37.53
C ARG A 345 -29.62 38.29 -37.91
N VAL A 346 -30.30 37.31 -37.35
CA VAL A 346 -31.73 37.04 -37.61
C VAL A 346 -32.58 38.19 -37.11
N ARG A 347 -32.28 38.79 -35.93
CA ARG A 347 -33.00 39.98 -35.44
C ARG A 347 -32.82 41.17 -36.37
N ARG A 348 -31.61 41.48 -36.83
CA ARG A 348 -31.35 42.56 -37.82
C ARG A 348 -32.11 42.32 -39.08
N ALA A 349 -32.07 41.14 -39.69
CA ALA A 349 -32.80 40.82 -40.90
C ALA A 349 -34.32 40.91 -40.73
N ARG A 350 -34.87 40.68 -39.55
CA ARG A 350 -36.30 40.90 -39.24
C ARG A 350 -36.64 42.39 -39.17
N LEU A 351 -35.77 43.17 -38.49
CA LEU A 351 -35.97 44.65 -38.44
C LEU A 351 -35.88 45.27 -39.81
N ASP A 352 -34.93 44.89 -40.64
CA ASP A 352 -34.80 45.41 -42.03
C ASP A 352 -36.06 45.12 -42.87
N ARG A 353 -36.63 43.91 -42.74
CA ARG A 353 -37.88 43.53 -43.38
C ARG A 353 -39.08 44.38 -42.90
N LEU A 354 -39.16 44.69 -41.60
CA LEU A 354 -40.18 45.49 -41.00
C LEU A 354 -40.08 46.96 -41.52
N VAL A 355 -38.86 47.50 -41.55
CA VAL A 355 -38.60 48.85 -42.09
C VAL A 355 -38.94 48.94 -43.59
N GLU A 356 -38.58 47.91 -44.37
CA GLU A 356 -38.95 47.87 -45.79
C GLU A 356 -40.46 47.79 -46.02
N ARG A 357 -41.21 47.02 -45.23
CA ARG A 357 -42.68 46.98 -45.28
C ARG A 357 -43.28 48.30 -44.91
N ALA A 358 -42.87 48.96 -43.84
CA ALA A 358 -43.35 50.28 -43.45
C ALA A 358 -43.05 51.34 -44.52
N ARG A 359 -41.88 51.27 -45.18
CA ARG A 359 -41.54 52.15 -46.31
C ARG A 359 -42.37 51.86 -47.54
N ALA A 360 -42.77 50.62 -47.81
CA ALA A 360 -43.62 50.23 -48.90
C ALA A 360 -45.09 50.72 -48.71
N GLU A 361 -45.58 50.53 -47.45
CA GLU A 361 -46.93 51.03 -47.06
C GLU A 361 -47.03 52.54 -47.13
N GLY A 362 -46.05 53.27 -46.58
CA GLY A 362 -46.02 54.74 -46.68
C GLY A 362 -45.89 55.25 -48.07
N ARG A 363 -45.24 54.53 -49.00
CA ARG A 363 -45.22 54.90 -50.43
C ARG A 363 -46.57 54.62 -51.10
N ALA A 364 -47.27 53.57 -50.76
CA ALA A 364 -48.61 53.26 -51.28
C ALA A 364 -49.63 54.25 -50.80
N GLU A 365 -49.61 54.72 -49.54
CA GLU A 365 -50.51 55.80 -49.08
C GLU A 365 -50.30 57.12 -49.78
N VAL A 366 -49.04 57.53 -50.01
CA VAL A 366 -48.73 58.78 -50.76
C VAL A 366 -49.21 58.70 -52.21
N LEU A 367 -49.16 57.53 -52.82
CA LEU A 367 -49.70 57.36 -54.23
C LEU A 367 -51.22 57.30 -54.25
N ALA A 368 -51.86 56.70 -53.23
CA ALA A 368 -53.31 56.65 -53.12
C ALA A 368 -53.95 58.02 -52.77
N GLY A 369 -53.27 58.94 -52.13
CA GLY A 369 -53.73 60.27 -51.75
C GLY A 369 -53.52 61.32 -52.85
N ARG A 370 -52.97 60.98 -54.02
CA ARG A 370 -52.76 61.84 -55.19
C ARG A 370 -53.68 61.52 -56.36
N GLY A 371 -54.68 60.69 -56.28
CA GLY A 371 -55.77 60.42 -57.21
C GLY A 371 -57.06 61.06 -56.65
#